data_ce339ce7eac1fb030d9efc6a3d7bc478
#
_entry.id   ce339ce7eac1fb030d9efc6a3d7bc478
#
_cell.length_a   1.000
_cell.length_b   1.000
_cell.length_c   1.000
_cell.angle_alpha   90.00
_cell.angle_beta   90.00
_cell.angle_gamma   90.00
#
_symmetry.space_group_name_H-M   'P 1'
#
loop_
_entity.id
_entity.type
_entity.pdbx_description
1 polymer ?
#
loop_
_entity_poly.entity_id
_entity_poly.type
_entity_poly.pdbx_seq_one_letter_code
_entity_poly.pdbx_strand_id
1 'polypeptide(L)'
;IINKLLGEDRVIVSDIAGTTRDAVDTEIVRNGREYVFIDTAGLRRKSKIKEDIERYSIIRTVSAVERCNVAVLVIDATEGITDQDAKIAGIAHDRGKGMIIAVNKWDAIEKNDKTIYKFTEEIRNKLSYMPYAELLFISAQTGQRLPKLFETIDAVIENHSLRIATGVLNEIMSEAVAMQQPPSDKGKRLKLYYITQVSVKPPTFVIFVNDKELMHFSYTRYIENRIRESFGFRGTPLKFIIRERKEK
;
A
#
# COMPACT_ATOMS: atom_id res chain seq x y z
N ILE A 1 9.51 -2.93 -17.18
CA ILE A 1 9.51 -1.68 -16.39
C ILE A 1 10.95 -1.32 -16.05
N ILE A 2 11.66 -2.11 -15.22
CA ILE A 2 13.02 -1.79 -14.76
C ILE A 2 13.98 -1.49 -15.92
N ASN A 3 14.07 -2.36 -16.93
CA ASN A 3 14.94 -2.14 -18.09
C ASN A 3 14.66 -0.82 -18.83
N LYS A 4 13.41 -0.36 -18.84
CA LYS A 4 13.03 0.92 -19.43
C LYS A 4 13.43 2.08 -18.55
N LEU A 5 13.26 1.93 -17.24
CA LEU A 5 13.70 2.93 -16.25
C LEU A 5 15.22 3.09 -16.26
N LEU A 6 15.99 1.99 -16.43
CA LEU A 6 17.45 2.01 -16.52
C LEU A 6 17.98 2.70 -17.80
N GLY A 7 17.19 2.73 -18.87
CA GLY A 7 17.55 3.38 -20.13
C GLY A 7 17.22 4.88 -20.18
N GLU A 8 16.72 5.47 -19.09
CA GLU A 8 16.49 6.93 -19.01
C GLU A 8 17.79 7.65 -18.59
N ASP A 9 18.18 8.74 -19.28
CA ASP A 9 19.43 9.51 -19.09
C ASP A 9 19.70 10.05 -17.69
N ARG A 10 18.75 9.87 -16.75
CA ARG A 10 18.83 10.38 -15.37
C ARG A 10 18.97 9.28 -14.32
N VAL A 11 19.22 8.04 -14.74
CA VAL A 11 19.30 6.88 -13.86
C VAL A 11 20.72 6.34 -13.85
N ILE A 12 21.34 6.32 -12.69
CA ILE A 12 22.66 5.71 -12.48
C ILE A 12 22.44 4.35 -11.82
N VAL A 13 23.00 3.30 -12.40
CA VAL A 13 22.99 1.95 -11.84
C VAL A 13 24.25 1.75 -11.00
N SER A 14 24.11 1.27 -9.79
CA SER A 14 25.24 0.81 -8.99
C SER A 14 25.45 -0.69 -9.22
N ASP A 15 26.63 -1.07 -9.72
CA ASP A 15 27.05 -2.46 -9.93
C ASP A 15 27.59 -3.11 -8.64
N ILE A 16 26.97 -2.91 -7.50
CA ILE A 16 27.37 -3.63 -6.30
C ILE A 16 26.70 -5.00 -6.31
N ALA A 17 27.44 -5.99 -6.80
CA ALA A 17 27.07 -7.39 -6.74
C ALA A 17 27.01 -7.86 -5.27
N GLY A 18 25.80 -7.89 -4.71
CA GLY A 18 25.54 -8.50 -3.42
C GLY A 18 25.73 -10.02 -3.47
N THR A 19 26.44 -10.58 -2.53
CA THR A 19 26.94 -11.95 -2.41
C THR A 19 25.86 -13.00 -2.04
N THR A 20 24.65 -12.96 -2.54
CA THR A 20 23.69 -14.02 -2.30
C THR A 20 22.88 -14.41 -3.54
N ARG A 21 22.83 -15.71 -3.80
CA ARG A 21 22.34 -16.40 -5.00
C ARG A 21 20.85 -16.25 -5.35
N ASP A 22 20.01 -15.46 -4.64
CA ASP A 22 18.56 -15.64 -4.67
C ASP A 22 17.68 -14.43 -5.03
N ALA A 23 18.17 -13.22 -5.08
CA ALA A 23 17.40 -12.09 -5.59
C ALA A 23 18.33 -11.05 -6.22
N VAL A 24 18.14 -10.72 -7.47
CA VAL A 24 18.88 -9.62 -8.10
C VAL A 24 18.16 -8.33 -7.73
N ASP A 25 18.61 -7.69 -6.66
CA ASP A 25 18.20 -6.34 -6.32
C ASP A 25 18.87 -5.37 -7.31
N THR A 26 18.14 -4.36 -7.76
CA THR A 26 18.66 -3.35 -8.68
C THR A 26 18.64 -2.00 -8.00
N GLU A 27 19.80 -1.41 -7.80
CA GLU A 27 19.94 -0.07 -7.23
C GLU A 27 19.83 0.97 -8.34
N ILE A 28 19.03 2.00 -8.10
CA ILE A 28 18.79 3.11 -9.01
C ILE A 28 18.92 4.41 -8.25
N VAL A 29 19.76 5.33 -8.72
CA VAL A 29 19.82 6.70 -8.20
C VAL A 29 19.13 7.65 -9.18
N ARG A 30 18.13 8.37 -8.69
CA ARG A 30 17.37 9.35 -9.48
C ARG A 30 17.15 10.63 -8.67
N ASN A 31 17.53 11.76 -9.24
CA ASN A 31 17.40 13.08 -8.59
C ASN A 31 18.00 13.14 -7.17
N GLY A 32 19.12 12.43 -6.93
CA GLY A 32 19.80 12.35 -5.63
C GLY A 32 19.12 11.44 -4.61
N ARG A 33 18.06 10.71 -4.98
CA ARG A 33 17.42 9.69 -4.15
C ARG A 33 17.82 8.29 -4.61
N GLU A 34 18.09 7.40 -3.67
CA GLU A 34 18.43 6.00 -3.91
C GLU A 34 17.20 5.12 -3.78
N TYR A 35 17.02 4.22 -4.75
CA TYR A 35 15.94 3.24 -4.79
C TYR A 35 16.54 1.85 -4.97
N VAL A 36 16.07 0.88 -4.21
CA VAL A 36 16.41 -0.53 -4.38
C VAL A 36 15.17 -1.28 -4.86
N PHE A 37 15.20 -1.74 -6.10
CA PHE A 37 14.15 -2.58 -6.66
C PHE A 37 14.44 -4.04 -6.34
N ILE A 38 13.60 -4.65 -5.53
CA ILE A 38 13.74 -6.01 -5.01
C ILE A 38 13.03 -6.99 -5.94
N ASP A 39 13.64 -8.16 -6.16
CA ASP A 39 13.10 -9.28 -6.94
C ASP A 39 12.78 -8.97 -8.41
N THR A 40 13.65 -8.16 -9.05
CA THR A 40 13.49 -7.79 -10.45
C THR A 40 13.72 -8.95 -11.43
N ALA A 41 14.37 -10.04 -11.02
CA ALA A 41 14.67 -11.22 -11.84
C ALA A 41 13.62 -12.33 -11.77
N GLY A 42 12.79 -12.38 -10.72
CA GLY A 42 11.79 -13.43 -10.49
C GLY A 42 10.68 -13.48 -11.54
N LEU A 43 10.39 -12.36 -12.17
CA LEU A 43 9.32 -12.22 -13.18
C LEU A 43 9.69 -12.75 -14.58
N ARG A 44 10.94 -13.15 -14.83
CA ARG A 44 11.41 -13.57 -16.17
C ARG A 44 11.20 -15.05 -16.50
N ARG A 45 10.85 -15.91 -15.54
CA ARG A 45 10.69 -17.34 -15.79
C ARG A 45 9.24 -17.81 -15.66
N LYS A 46 8.41 -17.50 -16.65
CA LYS A 46 7.25 -18.34 -17.00
C LYS A 46 7.80 -19.62 -17.65
N SER A 47 8.10 -20.65 -16.88
CA SER A 47 8.36 -21.97 -17.43
C SER A 47 7.44 -23.03 -16.81
N LYS A 48 6.98 -23.88 -17.63
CA LYS A 48 5.99 -24.93 -17.74
C LYS A 48 5.96 -26.04 -16.68
N ILE A 49 6.06 -25.79 -15.36
CA ILE A 49 5.90 -26.86 -14.34
C ILE A 49 4.97 -26.32 -13.24
N LYS A 50 3.80 -26.95 -13.08
CA LYS A 50 2.61 -26.31 -12.51
C LYS A 50 2.41 -26.33 -10.99
N GLU A 51 3.10 -27.10 -10.17
CA GLU A 51 2.78 -27.19 -8.74
C GLU A 51 3.90 -26.78 -7.78
N ASP A 52 5.14 -27.16 -8.03
CA ASP A 52 6.26 -26.78 -7.16
C ASP A 52 6.69 -25.32 -7.35
N ILE A 53 6.48 -24.77 -8.54
CA ILE A 53 6.85 -23.39 -8.89
C ILE A 53 5.91 -22.37 -8.23
N GLU A 54 4.63 -22.67 -8.03
CA GLU A 54 3.72 -21.76 -7.34
C GLU A 54 4.13 -21.57 -5.87
N ARG A 55 4.53 -22.62 -5.18
CA ARG A 55 5.01 -22.52 -3.79
C ARG A 55 6.29 -21.69 -3.67
N TYR A 56 7.27 -21.94 -4.54
CA TYR A 56 8.51 -21.16 -4.58
C TYR A 56 8.27 -19.70 -4.97
N SER A 57 7.35 -19.44 -5.89
CA SER A 57 6.97 -18.09 -6.29
C SER A 57 6.32 -17.31 -5.13
N ILE A 58 5.44 -17.94 -4.36
CA ILE A 58 4.80 -17.32 -3.19
C ILE A 58 5.84 -17.02 -2.10
N ILE A 59 6.75 -17.95 -1.80
CA ILE A 59 7.79 -17.76 -0.78
C ILE A 59 8.70 -16.59 -1.16
N ARG A 60 9.12 -16.48 -2.42
CA ARG A 60 9.92 -15.37 -2.92
C ARG A 60 9.16 -14.05 -2.83
N THR A 61 7.90 -14.04 -3.24
CA THR A 61 7.03 -12.87 -3.15
C THR A 61 6.90 -12.40 -1.70
N VAL A 62 6.67 -13.31 -0.76
CA VAL A 62 6.60 -12.98 0.68
C VAL A 62 7.93 -12.38 1.15
N SER A 63 9.06 -12.99 0.80
CA SER A 63 10.39 -12.50 1.18
C SER A 63 10.66 -11.10 0.60
N ALA A 64 10.33 -10.86 -0.66
CA ALA A 64 10.48 -9.55 -1.28
C ALA A 64 9.57 -8.49 -0.62
N VAL A 65 8.32 -8.85 -0.33
CA VAL A 65 7.37 -7.99 0.39
C VAL A 65 7.86 -7.67 1.80
N GLU A 66 8.45 -8.62 2.52
CA GLU A 66 8.99 -8.38 3.86
C GLU A 66 10.11 -7.34 3.86
N ARG A 67 10.95 -7.35 2.85
CA ARG A 67 12.10 -6.45 2.69
C ARG A 67 11.73 -5.06 2.15
N CYS A 68 10.65 -4.93 1.39
CA CYS A 68 10.29 -3.67 0.75
C CYS A 68 9.63 -2.67 1.72
N ASN A 69 9.67 -1.39 1.35
CA ASN A 69 8.89 -0.32 1.99
C ASN A 69 7.58 -0.10 1.24
N VAL A 70 7.64 -0.15 -0.09
CA VAL A 70 6.49 0.03 -1.00
C VAL A 70 6.43 -1.17 -1.94
N ALA A 71 5.29 -1.81 -2.02
CA ALA A 71 5.00 -2.85 -2.98
C ALA A 71 4.34 -2.23 -4.22
N VAL A 72 4.88 -2.55 -5.41
CA VAL A 72 4.30 -2.15 -6.69
C VAL A 72 3.69 -3.40 -7.33
N LEU A 73 2.37 -3.55 -7.25
CA LEU A 73 1.64 -4.60 -7.95
C LEU A 73 1.50 -4.22 -9.42
N VAL A 74 2.07 -5.03 -10.30
CA VAL A 74 2.00 -4.80 -11.75
C VAL A 74 0.92 -5.69 -12.35
N ILE A 75 -0.14 -5.08 -12.88
CA ILE A 75 -1.26 -5.75 -13.55
C ILE A 75 -1.08 -5.61 -15.06
N ASP A 76 -1.26 -6.71 -15.79
CA ASP A 76 -1.33 -6.67 -17.25
C ASP A 76 -2.72 -6.18 -17.69
N ALA A 77 -2.78 -5.04 -18.35
CA ALA A 77 -4.04 -4.46 -18.77
C ALA A 77 -4.81 -5.33 -19.80
N THR A 78 -4.11 -6.19 -20.55
CA THR A 78 -4.75 -7.10 -21.51
C THR A 78 -5.44 -8.30 -20.85
N GLU A 79 -5.02 -8.66 -19.63
CA GLU A 79 -5.60 -9.75 -18.85
C GLU A 79 -6.55 -9.26 -17.75
N GLY A 80 -6.39 -8.00 -17.31
CA GLY A 80 -7.09 -7.43 -16.17
C GLY A 80 -6.56 -7.94 -14.83
N ILE A 81 -7.25 -7.61 -13.74
CA ILE A 81 -6.86 -8.03 -12.40
C ILE A 81 -7.28 -9.48 -12.10
N THR A 82 -6.32 -10.32 -11.69
CA THR A 82 -6.52 -11.73 -11.39
C THR A 82 -6.71 -11.99 -9.88
N ASP A 83 -7.15 -13.21 -9.51
CA ASP A 83 -7.20 -13.64 -8.10
C ASP A 83 -5.82 -13.77 -7.48
N GLN A 84 -4.81 -14.09 -8.29
CA GLN A 84 -3.42 -14.14 -7.83
C GLN A 84 -2.90 -12.74 -7.47
N ASP A 85 -3.22 -11.74 -8.29
CA ASP A 85 -2.88 -10.35 -7.99
C ASP A 85 -3.51 -9.90 -6.67
N ALA A 86 -4.77 -10.24 -6.44
CA ALA A 86 -5.47 -9.92 -5.19
C ALA A 86 -4.82 -10.61 -3.97
N LYS A 87 -4.38 -11.87 -4.10
CA LYS A 87 -3.66 -12.58 -3.02
C LYS A 87 -2.32 -11.92 -2.70
N ILE A 88 -1.54 -11.55 -3.71
CA ILE A 88 -0.25 -10.86 -3.54
C ILE A 88 -0.46 -9.49 -2.89
N ALA A 89 -1.45 -8.73 -3.36
CA ALA A 89 -1.83 -7.46 -2.75
C ALA A 89 -2.23 -7.62 -1.28
N GLY A 90 -2.98 -8.67 -0.94
CA GLY A 90 -3.34 -9.01 0.44
C GLY A 90 -2.12 -9.23 1.33
N ILE A 91 -1.11 -9.97 0.85
CA ILE A 91 0.14 -10.19 1.59
C ILE A 91 0.83 -8.85 1.90
N ALA A 92 0.91 -7.93 0.93
CA ALA A 92 1.52 -6.62 1.14
C ALA A 92 0.72 -5.76 2.14
N HIS A 93 -0.62 -5.82 2.06
CA HIS A 93 -1.52 -5.16 2.99
C HIS A 93 -1.33 -5.65 4.42
N ASP A 94 -1.36 -6.96 4.64
CA ASP A 94 -1.22 -7.58 5.97
C ASP A 94 0.15 -7.26 6.61
N ARG A 95 1.20 -7.16 5.78
CA ARG A 95 2.54 -6.75 6.22
C ARG A 95 2.67 -5.24 6.42
N GLY A 96 1.62 -4.49 6.15
CA GLY A 96 1.58 -3.04 6.35
C GLY A 96 2.48 -2.26 5.40
N LYS A 97 2.67 -2.72 4.16
CA LYS A 97 3.52 -2.05 3.17
C LYS A 97 2.78 -0.94 2.45
N GLY A 98 3.51 0.11 2.03
CA GLY A 98 2.97 1.06 1.06
C GLY A 98 2.57 0.33 -0.22
N MET A 99 1.51 0.78 -0.91
CA MET A 99 0.94 0.05 -2.03
C MET A 99 0.66 0.93 -3.23
N ILE A 100 1.20 0.53 -4.37
CA ILE A 100 0.93 1.11 -5.69
C ILE A 100 0.47 -0.01 -6.61
N ILE A 101 -0.59 0.23 -7.36
CA ILE A 101 -1.11 -0.66 -8.39
C ILE A 101 -0.76 -0.03 -9.74
N ALA A 102 0.13 -0.67 -10.50
CA ALA A 102 0.58 -0.23 -11.80
C ALA A 102 -0.06 -1.08 -12.90
N VAL A 103 -1.05 -0.54 -13.58
CA VAL A 103 -1.69 -1.18 -14.75
C VAL A 103 -0.81 -0.93 -15.94
N ASN A 104 -0.04 -1.96 -16.32
CA ASN A 104 0.95 -1.94 -17.40
C ASN A 104 0.36 -2.42 -18.72
N LYS A 105 1.09 -2.22 -19.81
CA LYS A 105 0.64 -2.44 -21.19
C LYS A 105 -0.56 -1.58 -21.57
N TRP A 106 -0.63 -0.38 -21.00
CA TRP A 106 -1.73 0.54 -21.27
C TRP A 106 -1.78 1.01 -22.73
N ASP A 107 -0.68 0.88 -23.46
CA ASP A 107 -0.56 1.11 -24.91
C ASP A 107 -1.28 0.06 -25.76
N ALA A 108 -1.41 -1.17 -25.27
CA ALA A 108 -1.95 -2.31 -25.99
C ALA A 108 -3.51 -2.40 -25.96
N ILE A 109 -4.18 -1.48 -25.23
CA ILE A 109 -5.63 -1.52 -25.07
C ILE A 109 -6.28 -0.45 -25.95
N GLU A 110 -7.42 -0.80 -26.55
CA GLU A 110 -8.31 0.17 -27.17
C GLU A 110 -8.96 1.02 -26.06
N LYS A 111 -8.90 2.35 -26.24
CA LYS A 111 -9.31 3.31 -25.22
C LYS A 111 -10.45 4.17 -25.71
N ASN A 112 -11.42 4.35 -24.83
CA ASN A 112 -12.43 5.38 -24.91
C ASN A 112 -12.48 6.17 -23.60
N ASP A 113 -13.32 7.18 -23.52
CA ASP A 113 -13.43 8.07 -22.35
C ASP A 113 -13.79 7.33 -21.05
N LYS A 114 -14.39 6.13 -21.13
CA LYS A 114 -14.81 5.32 -19.99
C LYS A 114 -13.83 4.24 -19.60
N THR A 115 -12.81 3.95 -20.43
CA THR A 115 -11.89 2.82 -20.22
C THR A 115 -11.16 2.90 -18.87
N ILE A 116 -10.61 4.07 -18.51
CA ILE A 116 -9.93 4.27 -17.23
C ILE A 116 -10.87 4.05 -16.04
N TYR A 117 -12.10 4.55 -16.13
CA TYR A 117 -13.09 4.40 -15.06
C TYR A 117 -13.46 2.93 -14.84
N LYS A 118 -13.68 2.18 -15.92
CA LYS A 118 -14.01 0.75 -15.87
C LYS A 118 -12.88 -0.05 -15.20
N PHE A 119 -11.63 0.12 -15.63
CA PHE A 119 -10.49 -0.53 -15.02
C PHE A 119 -10.33 -0.14 -13.55
N THR A 120 -10.51 1.14 -13.23
CA THR A 120 -10.44 1.62 -11.85
C THR A 120 -11.50 0.95 -10.99
N GLU A 121 -12.74 0.87 -11.46
CA GLU A 121 -13.85 0.23 -10.75
C GLU A 121 -13.60 -1.26 -10.53
N GLU A 122 -13.19 -2.00 -11.56
CA GLU A 122 -12.87 -3.44 -11.46
C GLU A 122 -11.77 -3.69 -10.42
N ILE A 123 -10.69 -2.91 -10.46
CA ILE A 123 -9.57 -3.03 -9.50
C ILE A 123 -10.03 -2.68 -8.09
N ARG A 124 -10.78 -1.59 -7.91
CA ARG A 124 -11.30 -1.17 -6.60
C ARG A 124 -12.27 -2.17 -6.01
N ASN A 125 -13.11 -2.79 -6.81
CA ASN A 125 -14.02 -3.85 -6.38
C ASN A 125 -13.25 -5.10 -5.94
N LYS A 126 -12.27 -5.54 -6.72
CA LYS A 126 -11.43 -6.71 -6.42
C LYS A 126 -10.55 -6.49 -5.17
N LEU A 127 -10.05 -5.27 -4.99
CA LEU A 127 -9.17 -4.84 -3.88
C LEU A 127 -9.90 -3.91 -2.91
N SER A 128 -11.17 -4.19 -2.60
CA SER A 128 -12.01 -3.35 -1.75
C SER A 128 -11.47 -3.13 -0.33
N TYR A 129 -10.59 -4.01 0.14
CA TYR A 129 -9.92 -3.92 1.44
C TYR A 129 -8.74 -2.93 1.47
N MET A 130 -8.30 -2.42 0.30
CA MET A 130 -7.21 -1.43 0.21
C MET A 130 -7.58 -0.22 -0.66
N PRO A 131 -8.62 0.55 -0.32
CA PRO A 131 -9.05 1.71 -1.10
C PRO A 131 -7.98 2.81 -1.16
N TYR A 132 -7.02 2.79 -0.24
CA TYR A 132 -5.92 3.75 -0.13
C TYR A 132 -4.83 3.55 -1.20
N ALA A 133 -4.72 2.37 -1.83
CA ALA A 133 -3.66 2.07 -2.79
C ALA A 133 -3.68 3.04 -3.97
N GLU A 134 -2.49 3.55 -4.35
CA GLU A 134 -2.34 4.42 -5.51
C GLU A 134 -2.47 3.62 -6.80
N LEU A 135 -3.18 4.17 -7.78
CA LEU A 135 -3.42 3.51 -9.07
C LEU A 135 -2.77 4.32 -10.20
N LEU A 136 -1.91 3.65 -10.97
CA LEU A 136 -1.23 4.21 -12.13
C LEU A 136 -1.49 3.37 -13.38
N PHE A 137 -1.71 4.03 -14.51
CA PHE A 137 -1.81 3.41 -15.83
C PHE A 137 -0.54 3.73 -16.63
N ILE A 138 0.30 2.73 -16.89
CA ILE A 138 1.64 2.89 -17.44
C ILE A 138 1.84 2.02 -18.68
N SER A 139 2.84 2.33 -19.48
CA SER A 139 3.37 1.44 -20.51
C SER A 139 4.89 1.32 -20.35
N ALA A 140 5.34 0.13 -20.01
CA ALA A 140 6.78 -0.18 -19.98
C ALA A 140 7.40 -0.22 -21.39
N GLN A 141 6.60 -0.46 -22.42
CA GLN A 141 7.07 -0.50 -23.80
C GLN A 141 7.35 0.90 -24.32
N THR A 142 6.40 1.80 -24.21
CA THR A 142 6.51 3.17 -24.74
C THR A 142 7.20 4.13 -23.77
N GLY A 143 7.29 3.81 -22.47
CA GLY A 143 7.76 4.70 -21.40
C GLY A 143 6.66 5.60 -20.85
N GLN A 144 5.41 5.48 -21.33
CA GLN A 144 4.31 6.33 -20.91
C GLN A 144 4.09 6.26 -19.41
N ARG A 145 4.15 7.42 -18.73
CA ARG A 145 3.93 7.61 -17.29
C ARG A 145 4.88 6.83 -16.36
N LEU A 146 5.98 6.26 -16.87
CA LEU A 146 7.00 5.65 -16.00
C LEU A 146 7.67 6.64 -15.04
N PRO A 147 8.00 7.88 -15.45
CA PRO A 147 8.54 8.88 -14.51
C PRO A 147 7.62 9.11 -13.31
N LYS A 148 6.29 9.06 -13.52
CA LYS A 148 5.29 9.23 -12.47
C LYS A 148 5.32 8.12 -11.42
N LEU A 149 5.84 6.94 -11.75
CA LEU A 149 5.99 5.84 -10.79
C LEU A 149 6.92 6.24 -9.64
N PHE A 150 8.06 6.87 -9.93
CA PHE A 150 8.99 7.36 -8.89
C PHE A 150 8.35 8.44 -8.02
N GLU A 151 7.68 9.42 -8.62
CA GLU A 151 6.97 10.46 -7.89
C GLU A 151 5.92 9.86 -6.94
N THR A 152 5.22 8.81 -7.41
CA THR A 152 4.22 8.12 -6.60
C THR A 152 4.88 7.30 -5.48
N ILE A 153 6.02 6.63 -5.75
CA ILE A 153 6.79 5.92 -4.72
C ILE A 153 7.22 6.90 -3.63
N ASP A 154 7.75 8.06 -4.00
CA ASP A 154 8.18 9.10 -3.07
C ASP A 154 7.00 9.59 -2.21
N ALA A 155 5.88 9.91 -2.83
CA ALA A 155 4.68 10.35 -2.13
C ALA A 155 4.14 9.28 -1.16
N VAL A 156 4.15 8.00 -1.57
CA VAL A 156 3.73 6.89 -0.69
C VAL A 156 4.68 6.74 0.49
N ILE A 157 6.00 6.84 0.28
CA ILE A 157 6.99 6.73 1.36
C ILE A 157 6.89 7.91 2.34
N GLU A 158 6.62 9.11 1.85
CA GLU A 158 6.37 10.28 2.69
C GLU A 158 5.14 10.07 3.57
N ASN A 159 4.01 9.65 2.99
CA ASN A 159 2.80 9.29 3.74
C ASN A 159 3.04 8.14 4.73
N HIS A 160 3.80 7.13 4.31
CA HIS A 160 4.12 5.95 5.14
C HIS A 160 5.00 6.29 6.35
N SER A 161 5.76 7.36 6.25
CA SER A 161 6.66 7.88 7.28
C SER A 161 6.05 9.04 8.08
N LEU A 162 4.85 9.49 7.71
CA LEU A 162 4.21 10.66 8.32
C LEU A 162 3.94 10.41 9.80
N ARG A 163 4.35 11.37 10.63
CA ARG A 163 4.08 11.38 12.06
C ARG A 163 3.22 12.59 12.42
N ILE A 164 2.12 12.31 13.11
CA ILE A 164 1.16 13.33 13.54
C ILE A 164 1.31 13.54 15.04
N ALA A 165 1.26 14.80 15.45
CA ALA A 165 1.28 15.16 16.86
C ALA A 165 0.03 14.64 17.58
N THR A 166 0.21 14.13 18.79
CA THR A 166 -0.88 13.56 19.61
C THR A 166 -2.01 14.56 19.86
N GLY A 167 -1.70 15.85 20.07
CA GLY A 167 -2.71 16.91 20.24
C GLY A 167 -3.64 17.00 19.04
N VAL A 168 -3.09 17.09 17.82
CA VAL A 168 -3.87 17.18 16.58
C VAL A 168 -4.73 15.93 16.34
N LEU A 169 -4.18 14.72 16.63
CA LEU A 169 -4.96 13.48 16.55
C LEU A 169 -6.18 13.50 17.51
N ASN A 170 -6.01 14.05 18.70
CA ASN A 170 -7.11 14.11 19.69
C ASN A 170 -8.14 15.17 19.33
N GLU A 171 -7.77 16.27 18.69
CA GLU A 171 -8.71 17.25 18.13
C GLU A 171 -9.60 16.59 17.07
N ILE A 172 -8.99 15.90 16.08
CA ILE A 172 -9.74 15.18 15.04
C ILE A 172 -10.64 14.09 15.63
N MET A 173 -10.13 13.33 16.61
CA MET A 173 -10.94 12.31 17.28
C MET A 173 -12.14 12.94 18.02
N SER A 174 -11.95 14.06 18.68
CA SER A 174 -13.03 14.77 19.39
C SER A 174 -14.10 15.29 18.41
N GLU A 175 -13.67 15.86 17.28
CA GLU A 175 -14.58 16.26 16.20
C GLU A 175 -15.33 15.06 15.62
N ALA A 176 -14.63 13.95 15.36
CA ALA A 176 -15.24 12.73 14.86
C ALA A 176 -16.32 12.19 15.81
N VAL A 177 -16.03 12.16 17.12
CA VAL A 177 -16.98 11.74 18.16
C VAL A 177 -18.19 12.69 18.23
N ALA A 178 -17.98 13.99 18.04
CA ALA A 178 -19.07 14.97 18.02
C ALA A 178 -19.98 14.81 16.79
N MET A 179 -19.40 14.50 15.61
CA MET A 179 -20.15 14.30 14.38
C MET A 179 -20.92 12.97 14.36
N GLN A 180 -20.30 11.90 14.81
CA GLN A 180 -20.92 10.57 14.89
C GLN A 180 -20.65 9.96 16.26
N GLN A 181 -21.69 9.91 17.06
CA GLN A 181 -21.60 9.38 18.42
C GLN A 181 -21.15 7.91 18.44
N PRO A 182 -20.26 7.55 19.38
CA PRO A 182 -19.80 6.18 19.55
C PRO A 182 -20.95 5.19 19.79
N PRO A 183 -20.82 3.94 19.36
CA PRO A 183 -21.84 2.91 19.56
C PRO A 183 -22.08 2.61 21.03
N SER A 184 -23.26 2.08 21.33
CA SER A 184 -23.62 1.57 22.64
C SER A 184 -24.17 0.16 22.51
N ASP A 185 -23.84 -0.72 23.47
CA ASP A 185 -24.42 -2.04 23.62
C ASP A 185 -24.83 -2.30 25.05
N LYS A 186 -26.01 -2.89 25.25
CA LYS A 186 -26.56 -3.27 26.55
C LYS A 186 -26.48 -2.15 27.64
N GLY A 187 -26.74 -0.91 27.22
CA GLY A 187 -26.71 0.26 28.09
C GLY A 187 -25.29 0.82 28.37
N LYS A 188 -24.24 0.18 27.89
CA LYS A 188 -22.87 0.71 27.95
C LYS A 188 -22.57 1.47 26.68
N ARG A 189 -22.06 2.69 26.79
CA ARG A 189 -21.60 3.49 25.66
C ARG A 189 -20.09 3.40 25.53
N LEU A 190 -19.59 3.26 24.30
CA LEU A 190 -18.17 3.40 24.00
C LEU A 190 -17.70 4.82 24.34
N LYS A 191 -16.63 4.92 25.12
CA LYS A 191 -15.91 6.18 25.39
C LYS A 191 -14.51 6.07 24.81
N LEU A 192 -14.14 7.00 23.95
CA LEU A 192 -12.76 7.15 23.45
C LEU A 192 -12.07 8.19 24.34
N TYR A 193 -10.98 7.80 25.01
CA TYR A 193 -10.27 8.69 25.92
C TYR A 193 -9.22 9.52 25.20
N TYR A 194 -8.37 8.88 24.39
CA TYR A 194 -7.37 9.54 23.55
C TYR A 194 -6.83 8.60 22.49
N ILE A 195 -6.19 9.19 21.48
CA ILE A 195 -5.49 8.50 20.41
C ILE A 195 -4.05 9.00 20.33
N THR A 196 -3.11 8.10 20.01
CA THR A 196 -1.71 8.45 19.79
C THR A 196 -1.13 7.60 18.67
N GLN A 197 -0.18 8.14 17.92
CA GLN A 197 0.58 7.40 16.92
C GLN A 197 1.85 6.84 17.56
N VAL A 198 1.98 5.51 17.59
CA VAL A 198 3.10 4.81 18.25
C VAL A 198 4.21 4.43 17.28
N SER A 199 3.91 4.25 15.99
CA SER A 199 4.92 3.97 14.97
C SER A 199 4.57 4.55 13.61
N VAL A 200 5.56 4.51 12.71
CA VAL A 200 5.45 4.76 11.27
C VAL A 200 5.93 3.50 10.53
N LYS A 201 5.63 3.37 9.24
CA LYS A 201 6.05 2.26 8.36
C LYS A 201 5.60 0.87 8.83
N PRO A 202 4.29 0.64 9.05
CA PRO A 202 3.15 1.51 8.73
C PRO A 202 2.79 2.45 9.89
N PRO A 203 2.08 3.55 9.59
CA PRO A 203 1.49 4.41 10.61
C PRO A 203 0.55 3.58 11.50
N THR A 204 0.86 3.53 12.80
CA THR A 204 0.13 2.72 13.77
C THR A 204 -0.37 3.60 14.89
N PHE A 205 -1.68 3.54 15.12
CA PHE A 205 -2.39 4.34 16.11
C PHE A 205 -2.90 3.46 17.24
N VAL A 206 -2.78 3.94 18.46
CA VAL A 206 -3.40 3.32 19.64
C VAL A 206 -4.54 4.21 20.08
N ILE A 207 -5.74 3.63 20.17
CA ILE A 207 -6.93 4.28 20.69
C ILE A 207 -7.23 3.68 22.05
N PHE A 208 -7.32 4.53 23.07
CA PHE A 208 -7.66 4.11 24.42
C PHE A 208 -9.16 4.32 24.65
N VAL A 209 -9.81 3.25 25.07
CA VAL A 209 -11.28 3.18 25.27
C VAL A 209 -11.63 2.61 26.64
N ASN A 210 -12.90 2.78 27.06
CA ASN A 210 -13.41 2.17 28.29
C ASN A 210 -13.65 0.66 28.16
N ASP A 211 -13.99 0.18 26.96
CA ASP A 211 -14.32 -1.22 26.70
C ASP A 211 -14.02 -1.51 25.21
N LYS A 212 -13.08 -2.42 24.94
CA LYS A 212 -12.65 -2.74 23.56
C LYS A 212 -13.73 -3.49 22.77
N GLU A 213 -14.61 -4.24 23.44
CA GLU A 213 -15.68 -5.00 22.79
C GLU A 213 -16.73 -4.08 22.17
N LEU A 214 -16.84 -2.85 22.65
CA LEU A 214 -17.71 -1.82 22.09
C LEU A 214 -17.12 -1.14 20.85
N MET A 215 -15.80 -1.28 20.62
CA MET A 215 -15.12 -0.69 19.45
C MET A 215 -15.30 -1.57 18.21
N HIS A 216 -16.49 -1.52 17.61
CA HIS A 216 -16.80 -2.27 16.40
C HIS A 216 -15.95 -1.82 15.22
N PHE A 217 -15.70 -2.75 14.29
CA PHE A 217 -14.94 -2.50 13.07
C PHE A 217 -15.43 -1.27 12.27
N SER A 218 -16.75 -1.09 12.17
CA SER A 218 -17.35 0.04 11.46
C SER A 218 -16.97 1.39 12.07
N TYR A 219 -16.86 1.49 13.40
CA TYR A 219 -16.47 2.72 14.06
C TYR A 219 -14.97 2.98 13.96
N THR A 220 -14.15 1.93 14.03
CA THR A 220 -12.71 2.03 13.74
C THR A 220 -12.49 2.56 12.33
N ARG A 221 -13.22 2.02 11.33
CA ARG A 221 -13.16 2.48 9.94
C ARG A 221 -13.62 3.93 9.78
N TYR A 222 -14.63 4.34 10.53
CA TYR A 222 -15.04 5.75 10.56
C TYR A 222 -13.92 6.66 11.05
N ILE A 223 -13.26 6.33 12.18
CA ILE A 223 -12.13 7.10 12.71
C ILE A 223 -10.96 7.10 11.70
N GLU A 224 -10.66 5.95 11.06
CA GLU A 224 -9.67 5.87 9.98
C GLU A 224 -9.97 6.84 8.86
N ASN A 225 -11.21 6.88 8.38
CA ASN A 225 -11.62 7.77 7.29
C ASN A 225 -11.42 9.24 7.69
N ARG A 226 -11.78 9.63 8.91
CA ARG A 226 -11.56 11.00 9.40
C ARG A 226 -10.07 11.38 9.43
N ILE A 227 -9.19 10.45 9.86
CA ILE A 227 -7.74 10.66 9.83
C ILE A 227 -7.24 10.79 8.39
N ARG A 228 -7.74 9.96 7.47
CA ARG A 228 -7.38 10.03 6.04
C ARG A 228 -7.85 11.32 5.37
N GLU A 229 -9.04 11.80 5.70
CA GLU A 229 -9.57 13.07 5.20
C GLU A 229 -8.68 14.25 5.62
N SER A 230 -8.13 14.20 6.83
CA SER A 230 -7.29 15.29 7.38
C SER A 230 -5.83 15.25 6.88
N PHE A 231 -5.25 14.04 6.67
CA PHE A 231 -3.82 13.89 6.39
C PHE A 231 -3.51 13.17 5.07
N GLY A 232 -4.51 12.65 4.37
CA GLY A 232 -4.33 11.90 3.13
C GLY A 232 -3.95 10.45 3.36
N PHE A 233 -2.72 10.15 3.76
CA PHE A 233 -2.17 8.79 3.88
C PHE A 233 -2.38 7.94 2.62
N ARG A 234 -2.21 8.57 1.45
CA ARG A 234 -2.35 7.92 0.15
C ARG A 234 -1.28 6.84 -0.01
N GLY A 235 -1.67 5.71 -0.57
CA GLY A 235 -0.79 4.58 -0.82
C GLY A 235 -0.32 3.83 0.44
N THR A 236 -0.80 4.17 1.65
CA THR A 236 -0.34 3.52 2.88
C THR A 236 -1.48 2.98 3.74
N PRO A 237 -1.36 1.75 4.26
CA PRO A 237 -2.30 1.21 5.24
C PRO A 237 -2.12 1.89 6.59
N LEU A 238 -3.20 2.01 7.34
CA LEU A 238 -3.18 2.45 8.73
C LEU A 238 -3.48 1.27 9.65
N LYS A 239 -2.73 1.14 10.75
CA LYS A 239 -2.98 0.13 11.78
C LYS A 239 -3.57 0.77 13.02
N PHE A 240 -4.63 0.15 13.55
CA PHE A 240 -5.27 0.58 14.78
C PHE A 240 -5.18 -0.51 15.84
N ILE A 241 -4.73 -0.12 17.03
CA ILE A 241 -4.66 -0.97 18.22
C ILE A 241 -5.62 -0.37 19.24
N ILE A 242 -6.60 -1.15 19.65
CA ILE A 242 -7.55 -0.72 20.67
C ILE A 242 -7.09 -1.21 22.03
N ARG A 243 -6.95 -0.31 22.98
CA ARG A 243 -6.56 -0.61 24.36
C ARG A 243 -7.60 -0.12 25.36
N GLU A 244 -7.91 -0.96 26.31
CA GLU A 244 -8.74 -0.56 27.44
C GLU A 244 -7.95 0.26 28.45
N ARG A 245 -8.55 1.32 28.93
CA ARG A 245 -8.10 2.05 30.11
C ARG A 245 -9.16 1.87 31.18
N LYS A 246 -8.83 1.11 32.24
CA LYS A 246 -9.68 1.04 33.43
C LYS A 246 -9.67 2.40 34.10
N GLU A 247 -10.85 2.96 34.36
CA GLU A 247 -10.99 4.09 35.27
C GLU A 247 -10.54 3.59 36.67
N LYS A 248 -9.58 4.28 37.28
CA LYS A 248 -9.19 4.04 38.66
C LYS A 248 -10.25 4.61 39.58
#